data_c729ff6a0e1e093d8f6691f96fa5cd4d
#
_entry.id   c729ff6a0e1e093d8f6691f96fa5cd4d
#
_cell.length_a   1.000
_cell.length_b   1.000
_cell.length_c   1.000
_cell.angle_alpha   90.00
_cell.angle_beta   90.00
_cell.angle_gamma   90.00
#
_symmetry.space_group_name_H-M   'P 1'
#
loop_
_entity.id
_entity.type
_entity.pdbx_description
1 polymer ?
#
loop_
_entity_poly.entity_id
_entity_poly.type
_entity_poly.pdbx_seq_one_letter_code
_entity_poly.pdbx_strand_id
1 'polypeptide(L)'
;MTTKKQIKSDLQIAQEATIKPIKEIAEHLDILEAELEPYGHYKAKLSLSVMERLHTKQDGKVILVTAINPTPAGEGKSTVTVGLAQALHRLGKKAIVAMREPSLGPVMGIKGGAAGGGYAQVLPMEDINLHFTGDLHAITTANNALAAILDNHIHQGNELRIDTRKITWKRVVDLNDRALRQVVIGLGGPMQGVPREDGFDITVASEIMAIFCLASDLQDLKRRLASIVVAYNMDNEPVTVADLGAQGALTLLLKDAIKPNLVQTLEHTPALIHGGPFANIAHGCNSVIATKMAAKLGDYVVTEAGFGADLGAEKFLNIKARMADIKPETVVIVATIRALKMHGGVPKERLNEENIEALEAGIENLEKHIETIQAFGVPYVVAVNRFVTDSKGEVEALMNWCASKNVPVALTEVWEKGGEGGVMLAEKILEVMNETESQFSPLYDVSASIPEKVEAIAKTVYGAQGVDFAPKALKQIQQFEANGWDHLPICMAKTQYSLSDDQTKLGRPTDFKITVREFRPSLGAGFLVALTGSIMTMPGLPKKPAALNMDIDENGHALGIF
;
A
#
# COMPACT_ATOMS: atom_id res chain seq x y z
N MET A 1 15.16 -23.62 -37.24
CA MET A 1 15.57 -23.40 -35.84
C MET A 1 15.01 -22.05 -35.45
N THR A 2 13.84 -21.98 -34.81
CA THR A 2 13.27 -20.76 -34.24
C THR A 2 14.12 -20.43 -33.00
N THR A 3 14.95 -19.40 -33.11
CA THR A 3 15.65 -18.81 -31.98
C THR A 3 14.59 -18.47 -30.93
N LYS A 4 14.58 -19.17 -29.79
CA LYS A 4 13.79 -18.72 -28.62
C LYS A 4 14.25 -17.29 -28.30
N LYS A 5 13.37 -16.31 -28.52
CA LYS A 5 13.62 -14.92 -28.13
C LYS A 5 13.95 -14.94 -26.64
N GLN A 6 15.15 -14.57 -26.28
CA GLN A 6 15.57 -14.55 -24.88
C GLN A 6 14.71 -13.51 -24.17
N ILE A 7 13.92 -13.91 -23.19
CA ILE A 7 13.08 -13.01 -22.41
C ILE A 7 14.01 -12.15 -21.55
N LYS A 8 14.00 -10.83 -21.75
CA LYS A 8 14.79 -9.89 -20.94
C LYS A 8 14.21 -9.80 -19.53
N SER A 9 15.06 -9.61 -18.53
CA SER A 9 14.62 -9.31 -17.16
C SER A 9 14.04 -7.88 -17.07
N ASP A 10 13.27 -7.62 -16.02
CA ASP A 10 12.70 -6.29 -15.76
C ASP A 10 13.80 -5.22 -15.67
N LEU A 11 14.92 -5.55 -15.04
CA LEU A 11 16.09 -4.68 -14.95
C LEU A 11 16.71 -4.38 -16.31
N GLN A 12 16.91 -5.39 -17.16
CA GLN A 12 17.44 -5.21 -18.51
C GLN A 12 16.54 -4.32 -19.37
N ILE A 13 15.23 -4.49 -19.28
CA ILE A 13 14.25 -3.66 -19.98
C ILE A 13 14.36 -2.20 -19.50
N ALA A 14 14.48 -1.99 -18.18
CA ALA A 14 14.63 -0.65 -17.61
C ALA A 14 15.94 0.04 -18.02
N GLN A 15 17.06 -0.69 -18.00
CA GLN A 15 18.38 -0.15 -18.35
C GLN A 15 18.53 0.18 -19.84
N GLU A 16 17.82 -0.53 -20.71
CA GLU A 16 17.81 -0.26 -22.16
C GLU A 16 16.81 0.84 -22.55
N ALA A 17 15.97 1.29 -21.61
CA ALA A 17 14.93 2.25 -21.90
C ALA A 17 15.48 3.66 -22.18
N THR A 18 14.85 4.37 -23.12
CA THR A 18 15.11 5.80 -23.32
C THR A 18 14.25 6.60 -22.36
N ILE A 19 14.87 7.26 -21.39
CA ILE A 19 14.18 8.08 -20.38
C ILE A 19 14.22 9.54 -20.84
N LYS A 20 13.07 10.22 -20.84
CA LYS A 20 12.98 11.66 -21.11
C LYS A 20 13.41 12.48 -19.90
N PRO A 21 14.00 13.67 -20.09
CA PRO A 21 14.22 14.63 -19.01
C PRO A 21 12.91 14.89 -18.25
N ILE A 22 12.99 14.96 -16.91
CA ILE A 22 11.77 15.13 -16.09
C ILE A 22 11.04 16.44 -16.35
N LYS A 23 11.74 17.46 -16.84
CA LYS A 23 11.14 18.74 -17.24
C LYS A 23 10.14 18.56 -18.38
N GLU A 24 10.44 17.71 -19.36
CA GLU A 24 9.52 17.42 -20.48
C GLU A 24 8.24 16.73 -19.98
N ILE A 25 8.37 15.82 -19.00
CA ILE A 25 7.21 15.17 -18.38
C ILE A 25 6.37 16.18 -17.59
N ALA A 26 7.02 17.12 -16.88
CA ALA A 26 6.34 18.18 -16.14
C ALA A 26 5.59 19.15 -17.07
N GLU A 27 6.20 19.52 -18.20
CA GLU A 27 5.56 20.37 -19.23
C GLU A 27 4.27 19.76 -19.77
N HIS A 28 4.22 18.45 -20.02
CA HIS A 28 3.01 17.75 -20.45
C HIS A 28 1.86 17.79 -19.43
N LEU A 29 2.19 18.06 -18.18
CA LEU A 29 1.24 18.19 -17.08
C LEU A 29 0.89 19.64 -16.74
N ASP A 30 1.38 20.61 -17.50
CA ASP A 30 1.22 22.06 -17.24
C ASP A 30 1.77 22.47 -15.85
N ILE A 31 2.84 21.82 -15.38
CA ILE A 31 3.54 22.14 -14.13
C ILE A 31 4.49 23.31 -14.43
N LEU A 32 4.41 24.36 -13.60
CA LEU A 32 5.28 25.53 -13.73
C LEU A 32 6.69 25.22 -13.25
N GLU A 33 7.70 25.92 -13.82
CA GLU A 33 9.10 25.74 -13.41
C GLU A 33 9.31 25.99 -11.89
N ALA A 34 8.59 26.94 -11.31
CA ALA A 34 8.64 27.22 -9.88
C ALA A 34 7.99 26.14 -8.99
N GLU A 35 7.23 25.23 -9.58
CA GLU A 35 6.55 24.12 -8.89
C GLU A 35 7.34 22.81 -8.99
N LEU A 36 8.41 22.78 -9.80
CA LEU A 36 9.25 21.62 -10.07
C LEU A 36 10.59 21.74 -9.34
N GLU A 37 10.89 20.79 -8.47
CA GLU A 37 12.19 20.69 -7.77
C GLU A 37 12.96 19.47 -8.29
N PRO A 38 13.87 19.61 -9.27
CA PRO A 38 14.57 18.48 -9.88
C PRO A 38 15.53 17.77 -8.89
N TYR A 39 15.47 16.43 -8.90
CA TYR A 39 16.38 15.52 -8.23
C TYR A 39 17.20 14.76 -9.29
N GLY A 40 18.13 15.46 -9.94
CA GLY A 40 18.81 15.00 -11.14
C GLY A 40 17.97 15.21 -12.40
N HIS A 41 18.22 14.40 -13.44
CA HIS A 41 17.62 14.62 -14.77
C HIS A 41 16.25 13.95 -14.94
N TYR A 42 15.95 12.90 -14.19
CA TYR A 42 14.85 11.96 -14.48
C TYR A 42 13.79 11.86 -13.38
N LYS A 43 13.97 12.58 -12.29
CA LYS A 43 13.02 12.62 -11.17
C LYS A 43 12.96 14.04 -10.58
N ALA A 44 11.82 14.39 -9.99
CA ALA A 44 11.62 15.68 -9.34
C ALA A 44 10.59 15.57 -8.22
N LYS A 45 10.61 16.52 -7.28
CA LYS A 45 9.50 16.74 -6.36
C LYS A 45 8.59 17.83 -6.89
N LEU A 46 7.30 17.71 -6.61
CA LEU A 46 6.28 18.69 -6.95
C LEU A 46 5.92 19.52 -5.71
N SER A 47 6.00 20.84 -5.85
CA SER A 47 5.56 21.77 -4.81
C SER A 47 4.07 21.60 -4.50
N LEU A 48 3.70 21.77 -3.23
CA LEU A 48 2.29 21.77 -2.82
C LEU A 48 1.50 22.95 -3.40
N SER A 49 2.18 24.00 -3.89
CA SER A 49 1.55 25.13 -4.60
C SER A 49 0.79 24.72 -5.87
N VAL A 50 1.11 23.57 -6.46
CA VAL A 50 0.31 22.97 -7.55
C VAL A 50 -1.14 22.79 -7.12
N MET A 51 -1.38 22.31 -5.90
CA MET A 51 -2.72 22.10 -5.37
C MET A 51 -3.46 23.43 -5.14
N GLU A 52 -2.76 24.45 -4.66
CA GLU A 52 -3.30 25.80 -4.47
C GLU A 52 -3.69 26.43 -5.80
N ARG A 53 -2.82 26.36 -6.81
CA ARG A 53 -3.07 26.90 -8.15
C ARG A 53 -4.24 26.21 -8.86
N LEU A 54 -4.38 24.90 -8.68
CA LEU A 54 -5.38 24.09 -9.36
C LEU A 54 -6.63 23.81 -8.50
N HIS A 55 -6.82 24.51 -7.38
CA HIS A 55 -7.89 24.22 -6.41
C HIS A 55 -9.30 24.26 -7.04
N THR A 56 -9.54 25.12 -8.02
CA THR A 56 -10.85 25.25 -8.71
C THR A 56 -11.02 24.29 -9.88
N LYS A 57 -9.95 23.62 -10.33
CA LYS A 57 -10.03 22.65 -11.42
C LYS A 57 -10.80 21.41 -10.95
N GLN A 58 -11.70 20.92 -11.79
CA GLN A 58 -12.41 19.66 -11.55
C GLN A 58 -11.39 18.51 -11.44
N ASP A 59 -11.62 17.59 -10.50
CA ASP A 59 -10.79 16.41 -10.32
C ASP A 59 -11.00 15.41 -11.47
N GLY A 60 -9.91 14.79 -11.90
CA GLY A 60 -9.94 13.65 -12.80
C GLY A 60 -10.49 12.40 -12.10
N LYS A 61 -10.91 11.44 -12.90
CA LYS A 61 -11.52 10.19 -12.44
C LYS A 61 -10.49 9.24 -11.83
N VAL A 62 -10.77 8.74 -10.63
CA VAL A 62 -9.88 7.82 -9.91
C VAL A 62 -10.25 6.37 -10.21
N ILE A 63 -9.30 5.61 -10.74
CA ILE A 63 -9.38 4.17 -11.00
C ILE A 63 -8.51 3.46 -9.96
N LEU A 64 -9.13 2.65 -9.11
CA LEU A 64 -8.44 1.88 -8.08
C LEU A 64 -8.12 0.48 -8.60
N VAL A 65 -6.85 0.10 -8.60
CA VAL A 65 -6.41 -1.27 -8.93
C VAL A 65 -6.16 -2.07 -7.65
N THR A 66 -6.83 -3.19 -7.54
CA THR A 66 -6.67 -4.18 -6.49
C THR A 66 -6.50 -5.57 -7.09
N ALA A 67 -6.50 -6.61 -6.27
CA ALA A 67 -6.37 -8.00 -6.72
C ALA A 67 -7.19 -8.95 -5.84
N ILE A 68 -7.23 -10.21 -6.23
CA ILE A 68 -7.60 -11.32 -5.36
C ILE A 68 -6.55 -11.51 -4.25
N ASN A 69 -6.78 -12.40 -3.27
CA ASN A 69 -5.77 -12.69 -2.25
C ASN A 69 -4.42 -13.07 -2.90
N PRO A 70 -3.31 -12.44 -2.46
CA PRO A 70 -2.00 -12.69 -3.06
C PRO A 70 -1.51 -14.11 -2.81
N THR A 71 -0.77 -14.63 -3.78
CA THR A 71 -0.09 -15.92 -3.71
C THR A 71 1.42 -15.74 -3.91
N PRO A 72 2.25 -16.73 -3.54
CA PRO A 72 3.68 -16.71 -3.88
C PRO A 72 3.98 -16.67 -5.38
N ALA A 73 2.97 -16.89 -6.23
CA ALA A 73 3.10 -16.78 -7.69
C ALA A 73 3.07 -15.33 -8.18
N GLY A 74 2.50 -14.42 -7.38
CA GLY A 74 2.28 -13.01 -7.72
C GLY A 74 1.08 -12.80 -8.65
N GLU A 75 0.38 -11.69 -8.50
CA GLU A 75 -0.81 -11.33 -9.31
C GLU A 75 -0.49 -10.27 -10.38
N GLY A 76 0.66 -9.60 -10.26
CA GLY A 76 1.09 -8.56 -11.20
C GLY A 76 0.27 -7.27 -11.11
N LYS A 77 -0.31 -6.97 -9.95
CA LYS A 77 -1.15 -5.79 -9.73
C LYS A 77 -0.46 -4.48 -10.12
N SER A 78 0.76 -4.23 -9.65
CA SER A 78 1.51 -3.01 -9.97
C SER A 78 1.83 -2.90 -11.47
N THR A 79 2.13 -4.03 -12.11
CA THR A 79 2.33 -4.12 -13.57
C THR A 79 1.04 -3.75 -14.32
N VAL A 80 -0.12 -4.25 -13.88
CA VAL A 80 -1.42 -3.90 -14.46
C VAL A 80 -1.73 -2.41 -14.21
N THR A 81 -1.43 -1.87 -13.04
CA THR A 81 -1.63 -0.44 -12.72
C THR A 81 -0.87 0.46 -13.70
N VAL A 82 0.41 0.17 -13.92
CA VAL A 82 1.26 0.93 -14.85
C VAL A 82 0.80 0.73 -16.30
N GLY A 83 0.59 -0.54 -16.71
CA GLY A 83 0.19 -0.86 -18.07
C GLY A 83 -1.18 -0.30 -18.45
N LEU A 84 -2.12 -0.23 -17.51
CA LEU A 84 -3.42 0.42 -17.72
C LEU A 84 -3.27 1.93 -17.95
N ALA A 85 -2.44 2.61 -17.17
CA ALA A 85 -2.20 4.04 -17.38
C ALA A 85 -1.52 4.31 -18.74
N GLN A 86 -0.54 3.48 -19.13
CA GLN A 86 0.07 3.53 -20.46
C GLN A 86 -0.98 3.30 -21.56
N ALA A 87 -1.89 2.34 -21.38
CA ALA A 87 -2.97 2.06 -22.33
C ALA A 87 -3.95 3.22 -22.48
N LEU A 88 -4.37 3.83 -21.36
CA LEU A 88 -5.19 5.04 -21.37
C LEU A 88 -4.48 6.20 -22.11
N HIS A 89 -3.17 6.36 -21.87
CA HIS A 89 -2.37 7.35 -22.58
C HIS A 89 -2.32 7.09 -24.09
N ARG A 90 -2.17 5.83 -24.52
CA ARG A 90 -2.25 5.43 -25.94
C ARG A 90 -3.61 5.73 -26.57
N LEU A 91 -4.70 5.67 -25.81
CA LEU A 91 -6.04 6.06 -26.20
C LEU A 91 -6.27 7.58 -26.19
N GLY A 92 -5.20 8.38 -26.04
CA GLY A 92 -5.26 9.84 -26.01
C GLY A 92 -5.84 10.44 -24.74
N LYS A 93 -5.89 9.67 -23.63
CA LYS A 93 -6.35 10.16 -22.33
C LYS A 93 -5.18 10.74 -21.53
N LYS A 94 -5.40 11.82 -20.81
CA LYS A 94 -4.41 12.40 -19.88
C LYS A 94 -4.41 11.59 -18.57
N ALA A 95 -3.73 10.44 -18.60
CA ALA A 95 -3.66 9.51 -17.49
C ALA A 95 -2.37 9.71 -16.65
N ILE A 96 -2.47 9.57 -15.35
CA ILE A 96 -1.35 9.65 -14.39
C ILE A 96 -1.40 8.43 -13.47
N VAL A 97 -0.24 7.82 -13.24
CA VAL A 97 -0.06 6.75 -12.24
C VAL A 97 0.18 7.39 -10.87
N ALA A 98 -0.46 6.88 -9.82
CA ALA A 98 -0.16 7.26 -8.44
C ALA A 98 0.07 5.99 -7.60
N MET A 99 1.33 5.74 -7.21
CA MET A 99 1.75 4.50 -6.55
C MET A 99 2.53 4.75 -5.27
N ARG A 100 2.72 3.67 -4.50
CA ARG A 100 3.58 3.69 -3.31
C ARG A 100 5.05 3.64 -3.70
N GLU A 101 5.88 4.27 -2.86
CA GLU A 101 7.32 4.07 -2.86
C GLU A 101 7.66 2.71 -2.24
N PRO A 102 8.51 1.87 -2.86
CA PRO A 102 8.90 0.58 -2.30
C PRO A 102 9.84 0.74 -1.11
N SER A 103 9.69 -0.12 -0.10
CA SER A 103 10.59 -0.24 1.05
C SER A 103 11.78 -1.13 0.71
N LEU A 104 12.97 -0.81 1.24
CA LEU A 104 14.20 -1.59 1.07
C LEU A 104 14.10 -3.00 1.66
N GLY A 105 13.33 -3.17 2.74
CA GLY A 105 13.18 -4.49 3.37
C GLY A 105 12.68 -5.58 2.40
N PRO A 106 11.54 -5.41 1.71
CA PRO A 106 11.10 -6.32 0.65
C PRO A 106 12.08 -6.44 -0.51
N VAL A 107 12.69 -5.35 -0.97
CA VAL A 107 13.66 -5.34 -2.07
C VAL A 107 14.86 -6.22 -1.76
N MET A 108 15.45 -6.10 -0.58
CA MET A 108 16.57 -6.92 -0.11
C MET A 108 16.16 -8.33 0.33
N GLY A 109 14.86 -8.55 0.61
CA GLY A 109 14.31 -9.77 1.19
C GLY A 109 13.89 -10.84 0.19
N ILE A 110 12.61 -10.84 -0.17
CA ILE A 110 12.01 -11.96 -0.95
C ILE A 110 11.63 -11.53 -2.37
N LYS A 111 11.26 -10.25 -2.55
CA LYS A 111 10.55 -9.80 -3.75
C LYS A 111 11.04 -8.43 -4.17
N GLY A 112 11.16 -8.27 -5.48
CA GLY A 112 11.39 -7.00 -6.12
C GLY A 112 10.41 -5.91 -5.72
N GLY A 113 10.83 -4.68 -5.95
CA GLY A 113 10.06 -3.50 -5.61
C GLY A 113 8.79 -3.33 -6.44
N ALA A 114 7.97 -2.36 -6.04
CA ALA A 114 6.64 -2.13 -6.60
C ALA A 114 6.64 -1.17 -7.80
N ALA A 115 7.67 -1.17 -8.64
CA ALA A 115 7.75 -0.27 -9.81
C ALA A 115 7.07 -0.81 -11.08
N GLY A 116 6.28 -1.88 -10.98
CA GLY A 116 5.76 -2.63 -12.13
C GLY A 116 6.71 -3.71 -12.60
N GLY A 117 6.57 -4.19 -13.85
CA GLY A 117 7.43 -5.21 -14.45
C GLY A 117 7.27 -5.32 -15.96
N GLY A 118 8.22 -5.95 -16.63
CA GLY A 118 8.25 -6.06 -18.09
C GLY A 118 8.23 -4.70 -18.75
N TYR A 119 7.38 -4.54 -19.75
CA TYR A 119 7.19 -3.28 -20.46
C TYR A 119 6.19 -2.31 -19.78
N ALA A 120 5.68 -2.67 -18.60
CA ALA A 120 4.83 -1.83 -17.78
C ALA A 120 5.52 -1.50 -16.44
N GLN A 121 6.55 -0.67 -16.48
CA GLN A 121 7.33 -0.22 -15.32
C GLN A 121 7.46 1.29 -15.25
N VAL A 122 7.71 1.77 -14.01
CA VAL A 122 8.06 3.17 -13.72
C VAL A 122 9.58 3.30 -13.65
N LEU A 123 10.10 4.39 -14.21
CA LEU A 123 11.52 4.69 -14.33
C LEU A 123 11.89 6.01 -13.62
N PRO A 124 13.10 6.13 -13.08
CA PRO A 124 14.23 5.18 -13.06
C PRO A 124 14.02 4.08 -12.01
N MET A 125 14.01 2.82 -12.43
CA MET A 125 13.65 1.67 -11.58
C MET A 125 14.65 1.45 -10.43
N GLU A 126 15.96 1.56 -10.71
CA GLU A 126 17.01 1.36 -9.70
C GLU A 126 16.88 2.38 -8.56
N ASP A 127 16.73 3.66 -8.88
CA ASP A 127 16.60 4.73 -7.90
C ASP A 127 15.34 4.52 -7.03
N ILE A 128 14.21 4.21 -7.65
CA ILE A 128 12.93 4.00 -6.96
C ILE A 128 13.03 2.86 -5.95
N ASN A 129 13.74 1.78 -6.29
CA ASN A 129 13.85 0.59 -5.45
C ASN A 129 14.98 0.63 -4.42
N LEU A 130 15.93 1.54 -4.54
CA LEU A 130 17.07 1.69 -3.62
C LEU A 130 16.96 2.98 -2.81
N HIS A 131 17.53 4.07 -3.30
CA HIS A 131 17.48 5.39 -2.67
C HIS A 131 16.87 6.40 -3.64
N PHE A 132 15.59 6.69 -3.45
CA PHE A 132 14.83 7.48 -4.41
C PHE A 132 15.10 8.99 -4.26
N THR A 133 14.40 9.66 -3.35
CA THR A 133 14.52 11.10 -3.06
C THR A 133 14.71 11.38 -1.57
N GLY A 134 14.77 10.34 -0.75
CA GLY A 134 15.04 10.44 0.68
C GLY A 134 13.80 10.43 1.57
N ASP A 135 12.60 10.17 1.05
CA ASP A 135 11.37 10.19 1.84
C ASP A 135 11.37 9.14 2.95
N LEU A 136 11.77 7.88 2.64
CA LEU A 136 11.89 6.82 3.63
C LEU A 136 12.96 7.12 4.69
N HIS A 137 14.07 7.76 4.29
CA HIS A 137 15.07 8.23 5.24
C HIS A 137 14.52 9.32 6.18
N ALA A 138 13.79 10.29 5.65
CA ALA A 138 13.17 11.36 6.44
C ALA A 138 12.18 10.81 7.46
N ILE A 139 11.33 9.84 7.05
CA ILE A 139 10.36 9.17 7.92
C ILE A 139 11.08 8.36 9.01
N THR A 140 12.11 7.58 8.65
CA THR A 140 12.95 6.84 9.60
C THR A 140 13.57 7.78 10.62
N THR A 141 14.15 8.89 10.15
CA THR A 141 14.79 9.89 11.01
C THR A 141 13.80 10.56 11.95
N ALA A 142 12.62 10.97 11.46
CA ALA A 142 11.59 11.58 12.28
C ALA A 142 11.08 10.61 13.37
N ASN A 143 10.85 9.35 13.01
CA ASN A 143 10.41 8.32 13.97
C ASN A 143 11.45 8.08 15.07
N ASN A 144 12.72 7.98 14.70
CA ASN A 144 13.81 7.72 15.65
C ASN A 144 14.16 8.96 16.47
N ALA A 145 14.00 10.16 15.91
CA ALA A 145 14.12 11.42 16.66
C ALA A 145 13.05 11.50 17.77
N LEU A 146 11.81 11.10 17.49
CA LEU A 146 10.75 11.02 18.49
C LEU A 146 11.12 10.02 19.61
N ALA A 147 11.63 8.84 19.27
CA ALA A 147 12.08 7.85 20.24
C ALA A 147 13.21 8.40 21.11
N ALA A 148 14.16 9.12 20.52
CA ALA A 148 15.26 9.75 21.26
C ALA A 148 14.77 10.86 22.20
N ILE A 149 13.83 11.69 21.76
CA ILE A 149 13.21 12.76 22.58
C ILE A 149 12.46 12.14 23.76
N LEU A 150 11.71 11.08 23.54
CA LEU A 150 10.99 10.36 24.59
C LEU A 150 11.95 9.80 25.65
N ASP A 151 12.99 9.08 25.24
CA ASP A 151 13.98 8.52 26.17
C ASP A 151 14.77 9.62 26.90
N ASN A 152 15.07 10.73 26.20
CA ASN A 152 15.71 11.89 26.84
C ASN A 152 14.78 12.55 27.88
N HIS A 153 13.48 12.70 27.61
CA HIS A 153 12.52 13.21 28.59
C HIS A 153 12.50 12.36 29.86
N ILE A 154 12.48 11.03 29.72
CA ILE A 154 12.51 10.11 30.85
C ILE A 154 13.83 10.25 31.63
N HIS A 155 14.96 10.36 30.94
CA HIS A 155 16.28 10.50 31.57
C HIS A 155 16.45 11.84 32.31
N GLN A 156 15.90 12.93 31.79
CA GLN A 156 16.05 14.29 32.32
C GLN A 156 15.03 14.66 33.41
N GLY A 157 14.37 13.69 34.02
CA GLY A 157 13.51 13.90 35.19
C GLY A 157 12.06 13.45 35.02
N ASN A 158 11.62 13.06 33.81
CA ASN A 158 10.31 12.44 33.58
C ASN A 158 9.13 13.26 34.14
N GLU A 159 9.09 14.56 33.86
CA GLU A 159 8.05 15.47 34.38
C GLU A 159 6.62 15.02 34.02
N LEU A 160 6.44 14.36 32.85
CA LEU A 160 5.17 13.76 32.42
C LEU A 160 4.84 12.45 33.16
N ARG A 161 5.69 11.99 34.08
CA ARG A 161 5.48 10.77 34.86
C ARG A 161 5.22 9.53 34.00
N ILE A 162 5.91 9.40 32.86
CA ILE A 162 5.78 8.26 31.95
C ILE A 162 6.13 6.96 32.67
N ASP A 163 5.24 5.95 32.60
CA ASP A 163 5.53 4.59 33.03
C ASP A 163 6.39 3.91 31.96
N THR A 164 7.68 3.68 32.27
CA THR A 164 8.65 3.08 31.34
C THR A 164 8.27 1.68 30.86
N ARG A 165 7.31 1.01 31.52
CA ARG A 165 6.74 -0.29 31.12
C ARG A 165 5.57 -0.15 30.14
N LYS A 166 5.09 1.08 29.89
CA LYS A 166 3.91 1.38 29.05
C LYS A 166 4.26 2.30 27.88
N ILE A 167 5.50 2.26 27.43
CA ILE A 167 5.92 2.94 26.19
C ILE A 167 5.41 2.13 25.02
N THR A 168 4.71 2.81 24.10
CA THR A 168 4.13 2.22 22.89
C THR A 168 4.95 2.52 21.65
N TRP A 169 5.81 3.53 21.71
CA TRP A 169 6.62 4.00 20.60
C TRP A 169 7.90 3.19 20.45
N LYS A 170 8.15 2.69 19.25
CA LYS A 170 9.36 1.93 18.88
C LYS A 170 10.22 2.71 17.91
N ARG A 171 11.48 2.33 17.81
CA ARG A 171 12.38 2.75 16.74
C ARG A 171 12.03 2.06 15.44
N VAL A 172 12.57 2.53 14.32
CA VAL A 172 12.37 1.92 13.01
C VAL A 172 13.66 1.84 12.22
N VAL A 173 13.69 0.88 11.29
CA VAL A 173 14.71 0.75 10.24
C VAL A 173 14.02 0.23 8.97
N ASP A 174 14.40 0.73 7.79
CA ASP A 174 13.79 0.30 6.54
C ASP A 174 14.47 -0.96 5.97
N LEU A 175 14.61 -1.98 6.80
CA LEU A 175 15.18 -3.29 6.46
C LEU A 175 14.41 -4.39 7.18
N ASN A 176 14.57 -5.64 6.68
CA ASN A 176 14.08 -6.83 7.36
C ASN A 176 15.14 -7.34 8.32
N ASP A 177 14.97 -7.13 9.63
CA ASP A 177 15.91 -7.59 10.66
C ASP A 177 15.20 -8.17 11.89
N ARG A 178 15.07 -9.49 11.92
CA ARG A 178 14.40 -10.19 13.03
C ARG A 178 15.11 -10.05 14.37
N ALA A 179 16.42 -9.77 14.38
CA ALA A 179 17.19 -9.62 15.61
C ALA A 179 16.81 -8.33 16.35
N LEU A 180 16.27 -7.33 15.66
CA LEU A 180 15.86 -6.06 16.22
C LEU A 180 14.42 -6.04 16.77
N ARG A 181 13.67 -7.14 16.68
CA ARG A 181 12.27 -7.19 17.18
C ARG A 181 12.14 -6.87 18.65
N GLN A 182 13.12 -7.30 19.43
CA GLN A 182 13.22 -7.04 20.87
C GLN A 182 14.67 -6.79 21.23
N VAL A 183 14.95 -5.64 21.83
CA VAL A 183 16.27 -5.20 22.27
C VAL A 183 16.18 -4.61 23.66
N VAL A 184 17.29 -4.54 24.37
CA VAL A 184 17.40 -3.78 25.63
C VAL A 184 18.22 -2.53 25.35
N ILE A 185 17.68 -1.37 25.70
CA ILE A 185 18.34 -0.08 25.53
C ILE A 185 18.66 0.58 26.88
N GLY A 186 19.43 1.66 26.88
CA GLY A 186 19.76 2.44 28.07
C GLY A 186 20.76 1.76 29.02
N LEU A 187 21.52 0.76 28.55
CA LEU A 187 22.57 0.10 29.33
C LEU A 187 23.81 0.97 29.46
N GLY A 188 24.62 0.75 30.49
CA GLY A 188 25.91 1.43 30.72
C GLY A 188 25.93 2.38 31.91
N GLY A 189 24.93 2.32 32.79
CA GLY A 189 24.84 3.09 34.04
C GLY A 189 24.06 4.39 33.95
N PRO A 190 24.00 5.18 35.02
CA PRO A 190 23.06 6.31 35.17
C PRO A 190 23.18 7.41 34.10
N MET A 191 24.35 7.54 33.49
CA MET A 191 24.60 8.55 32.44
C MET A 191 24.13 8.10 31.05
N GLN A 192 23.67 6.85 30.89
CA GLN A 192 23.35 6.25 29.58
C GLN A 192 21.83 6.11 29.33
N GLY A 193 21.01 6.57 30.27
CA GLY A 193 19.54 6.48 30.16
C GLY A 193 18.93 5.48 31.13
N VAL A 194 17.67 5.15 30.93
CA VAL A 194 16.91 4.21 31.76
C VAL A 194 16.82 2.87 31.04
N PRO A 195 17.37 1.76 31.61
CA PRO A 195 17.27 0.45 30.96
C PRO A 195 15.82 0.01 30.79
N ARG A 196 15.46 -0.38 29.58
CA ARG A 196 14.14 -0.90 29.25
C ARG A 196 14.16 -1.79 28.00
N GLU A 197 13.11 -2.60 27.86
CA GLU A 197 12.85 -3.26 26.57
C GLU A 197 12.40 -2.23 25.54
N ASP A 198 12.85 -2.41 24.30
CA ASP A 198 12.44 -1.69 23.12
C ASP A 198 12.40 -2.66 21.93
N GLY A 199 12.18 -2.17 20.73
CA GLY A 199 12.27 -2.93 19.50
C GLY A 199 12.26 -2.00 18.30
N PHE A 200 12.46 -2.59 17.14
CA PHE A 200 12.36 -1.89 15.87
C PHE A 200 11.21 -2.46 15.06
N ASP A 201 10.43 -1.58 14.47
CA ASP A 201 9.51 -1.91 13.39
C ASP A 201 10.16 -1.52 12.04
N ILE A 202 9.68 -2.07 10.93
CA ILE A 202 10.11 -1.58 9.62
C ILE A 202 9.49 -0.19 9.38
N THR A 203 10.24 0.72 8.75
CA THR A 203 9.81 2.12 8.57
C THR A 203 8.40 2.25 8.00
N VAL A 204 8.04 1.43 7.04
CA VAL A 204 6.73 1.44 6.38
C VAL A 204 5.57 0.89 7.24
N ALA A 205 5.89 0.35 8.43
CA ALA A 205 4.92 -0.05 9.45
C ALA A 205 4.65 1.05 10.49
N SER A 206 5.42 2.14 10.48
CA SER A 206 5.32 3.21 11.47
C SER A 206 4.03 4.01 11.34
N GLU A 207 3.56 4.57 12.45
CA GLU A 207 2.44 5.52 12.43
C GLU A 207 2.81 6.80 11.66
N ILE A 208 4.08 7.24 11.69
CA ILE A 208 4.53 8.41 10.91
C ILE A 208 4.37 8.16 9.42
N MET A 209 4.65 6.96 8.90
CA MET A 209 4.38 6.62 7.51
C MET A 209 2.88 6.71 7.19
N ALA A 210 2.01 6.23 8.07
CA ALA A 210 0.56 6.30 7.88
C ALA A 210 0.06 7.76 7.90
N ILE A 211 0.53 8.56 8.85
CA ILE A 211 0.26 10.00 8.96
C ILE A 211 0.70 10.73 7.68
N PHE A 212 1.93 10.51 7.26
CA PHE A 212 2.51 11.08 6.04
C PHE A 212 1.64 10.82 4.80
N CYS A 213 1.09 9.62 4.69
CA CYS A 213 0.23 9.26 3.57
C CYS A 213 -1.20 9.79 3.68
N LEU A 214 -1.68 10.15 4.87
CA LEU A 214 -3.04 10.64 5.08
C LEU A 214 -3.12 12.17 5.28
N ALA A 215 -2.01 12.83 5.48
CA ALA A 215 -1.94 14.28 5.60
C ALA A 215 -2.33 14.96 4.27
N SER A 216 -3.04 16.08 4.39
CA SER A 216 -3.47 16.91 3.25
C SER A 216 -2.48 18.03 2.92
N ASP A 217 -1.72 18.47 3.90
CA ASP A 217 -0.75 19.56 3.80
C ASP A 217 0.21 19.55 5.02
N LEU A 218 1.14 20.50 5.08
CA LEU A 218 2.11 20.61 6.19
C LEU A 218 1.47 20.94 7.55
N GLN A 219 0.39 21.68 7.59
CA GLN A 219 -0.28 22.02 8.86
C GLN A 219 -1.08 20.83 9.38
N ASP A 220 -1.73 20.09 8.47
CA ASP A 220 -2.39 18.84 8.82
C ASP A 220 -1.37 17.79 9.28
N LEU A 221 -0.22 17.67 8.59
CA LEU A 221 0.89 16.81 9.01
C LEU A 221 1.31 17.13 10.45
N LYS A 222 1.54 18.41 10.76
CA LYS A 222 1.94 18.86 12.11
C LYS A 222 0.88 18.54 13.18
N ARG A 223 -0.38 18.77 12.86
CA ARG A 223 -1.52 18.48 13.76
C ARG A 223 -1.64 16.99 14.04
N ARG A 224 -1.52 16.15 13.00
CA ARG A 224 -1.55 14.70 13.12
C ARG A 224 -0.38 14.16 13.93
N LEU A 225 0.84 14.64 13.67
CA LEU A 225 2.03 14.26 14.44
C LEU A 225 1.87 14.60 15.93
N ALA A 226 1.25 15.74 16.28
CA ALA A 226 0.97 16.14 17.65
C ALA A 226 0.10 15.11 18.41
N SER A 227 -0.81 14.42 17.71
CA SER A 227 -1.77 13.48 18.29
C SER A 227 -1.23 12.07 18.51
N ILE A 228 -0.01 11.75 18.08
CA ILE A 228 0.61 10.43 18.29
C ILE A 228 0.70 10.13 19.78
N VAL A 229 0.21 8.97 20.22
CA VAL A 229 0.39 8.46 21.59
C VAL A 229 1.70 7.68 21.65
N VAL A 230 2.64 8.15 22.48
CA VAL A 230 3.98 7.55 22.62
C VAL A 230 4.11 6.64 23.83
N ALA A 231 3.30 6.87 24.86
CA ALA A 231 3.33 6.12 26.13
C ALA A 231 2.05 6.39 26.95
N TYR A 232 1.95 5.73 28.09
CA TYR A 232 1.00 6.07 29.15
C TYR A 232 1.76 6.46 30.42
N ASN A 233 1.22 7.44 31.16
CA ASN A 233 1.79 7.88 32.43
C ASN A 233 1.42 6.92 33.59
N MET A 234 1.89 7.22 34.80
CA MET A 234 1.62 6.42 36.01
C MET A 234 0.12 6.38 36.38
N ASP A 235 -0.67 7.33 35.90
CA ASP A 235 -2.10 7.43 36.13
C ASP A 235 -2.92 6.77 34.98
N ASN A 236 -2.27 6.09 34.03
CA ASN A 236 -2.84 5.49 32.81
C ASN A 236 -3.40 6.47 31.79
N GLU A 237 -3.02 7.73 31.84
CA GLU A 237 -3.38 8.70 30.83
C GLU A 237 -2.42 8.63 29.64
N PRO A 238 -2.89 8.80 28.41
CA PRO A 238 -2.03 8.80 27.24
C PRO A 238 -1.11 10.02 27.23
N VAL A 239 0.15 9.80 26.89
CA VAL A 239 1.16 10.85 26.67
C VAL A 239 1.37 10.97 25.16
N THR A 240 1.22 12.18 24.65
CA THR A 240 1.27 12.47 23.22
C THR A 240 2.56 13.18 22.80
N VAL A 241 2.80 13.28 21.49
CA VAL A 241 3.88 14.11 20.93
C VAL A 241 3.68 15.59 21.26
N ALA A 242 2.44 16.05 21.39
CA ALA A 242 2.14 17.43 21.83
C ALA A 242 2.63 17.69 23.26
N ASP A 243 2.47 16.71 24.17
CA ASP A 243 2.96 16.81 25.56
C ASP A 243 4.49 16.89 25.62
N LEU A 244 5.18 16.24 24.70
CA LEU A 244 6.64 16.33 24.53
C LEU A 244 7.10 17.60 23.79
N GLY A 245 6.17 18.34 23.16
CA GLY A 245 6.46 19.53 22.35
C GLY A 245 7.23 19.27 21.06
N ALA A 246 7.24 18.00 20.56
CA ALA A 246 8.13 17.55 19.49
C ALA A 246 7.58 17.72 18.06
N GLN A 247 6.26 17.98 17.89
CA GLN A 247 5.59 17.97 16.58
C GLN A 247 6.21 18.93 15.56
N GLY A 248 6.73 20.07 16.01
CA GLY A 248 7.38 21.05 15.13
C GLY A 248 8.68 20.52 14.51
N ALA A 249 9.53 19.90 15.32
CA ALA A 249 10.78 19.28 14.87
C ALA A 249 10.53 18.12 13.90
N LEU A 250 9.55 17.26 14.20
CA LEU A 250 9.18 16.15 13.31
C LEU A 250 8.65 16.66 11.97
N THR A 251 7.80 17.70 11.97
CA THR A 251 7.30 18.32 10.73
C THR A 251 8.44 18.90 9.89
N LEU A 252 9.41 19.54 10.55
CA LEU A 252 10.58 20.12 9.87
C LEU A 252 11.43 19.05 9.17
N LEU A 253 11.60 17.88 9.80
CA LEU A 253 12.30 16.74 9.19
C LEU A 253 11.57 16.20 7.95
N LEU A 254 10.24 16.33 7.91
CA LEU A 254 9.38 15.79 6.85
C LEU A 254 9.00 16.82 5.78
N LYS A 255 9.39 18.10 5.91
CA LYS A 255 8.89 19.21 5.06
C LYS A 255 9.14 19.04 3.56
N ASP A 256 10.26 18.42 3.18
CA ASP A 256 10.58 18.18 1.78
C ASP A 256 10.08 16.82 1.31
N ALA A 257 10.07 15.82 2.20
CA ALA A 257 9.52 14.51 1.92
C ALA A 257 8.03 14.57 1.54
N ILE A 258 7.23 15.45 2.17
CA ILE A 258 5.78 15.54 1.95
C ILE A 258 5.38 15.93 0.51
N LYS A 259 6.30 16.44 -0.28
CA LYS A 259 6.11 16.76 -1.70
C LYS A 259 6.15 15.47 -2.53
N PRO A 260 5.15 15.18 -3.38
CA PRO A 260 5.15 13.99 -4.22
C PRO A 260 6.31 13.95 -5.21
N ASN A 261 6.77 12.75 -5.52
CA ASN A 261 7.84 12.52 -6.49
C ASN A 261 7.26 12.29 -7.89
N LEU A 262 7.65 13.11 -8.85
CA LEU A 262 7.31 12.95 -10.26
C LEU A 262 8.40 12.13 -10.97
N VAL A 263 7.96 11.11 -11.69
CA VAL A 263 8.73 10.24 -12.58
C VAL A 263 7.89 9.87 -13.80
N GLN A 264 8.31 8.88 -14.57
CA GLN A 264 7.63 8.45 -15.79
C GLN A 264 7.60 6.92 -15.91
N THR A 265 6.67 6.42 -16.71
CA THR A 265 6.68 5.01 -17.13
C THR A 265 7.60 4.81 -18.33
N LEU A 266 7.84 3.56 -18.72
CA LEU A 266 8.56 3.18 -19.93
C LEU A 266 8.01 3.88 -21.21
N GLU A 267 6.70 4.14 -21.27
CA GLU A 267 6.03 4.83 -22.37
C GLU A 267 5.80 6.32 -22.09
N HIS A 268 6.54 6.89 -21.15
CA HIS A 268 6.51 8.31 -20.77
C HIS A 268 5.18 8.80 -20.20
N THR A 269 4.31 7.90 -19.75
CA THR A 269 3.14 8.29 -18.95
C THR A 269 3.62 8.83 -17.61
N PRO A 270 3.17 10.01 -17.14
CA PRO A 270 3.58 10.56 -15.86
C PRO A 270 3.20 9.67 -14.69
N ALA A 271 4.05 9.62 -13.67
CA ALA A 271 3.82 8.84 -12.47
C ALA A 271 4.21 9.63 -11.20
N LEU A 272 3.34 9.62 -10.20
CA LEU A 272 3.61 10.13 -8.86
C LEU A 272 3.86 8.96 -7.91
N ILE A 273 5.08 8.88 -7.38
CA ILE A 273 5.47 7.85 -6.41
C ILE A 273 5.64 8.53 -5.05
N HIS A 274 4.83 8.15 -4.04
CA HIS A 274 4.86 8.86 -2.77
C HIS A 274 4.26 8.07 -1.62
N GLY A 275 5.07 7.85 -0.56
CA GLY A 275 4.71 7.07 0.62
C GLY A 275 4.52 5.58 0.35
N GLY A 276 4.59 4.76 1.37
CA GLY A 276 4.58 3.30 1.18
C GLY A 276 4.12 2.48 2.39
N PRO A 277 2.98 2.79 3.04
CA PRO A 277 2.53 2.03 4.21
C PRO A 277 2.16 0.61 3.82
N PHE A 278 2.47 -0.37 4.69
CA PHE A 278 2.06 -1.75 4.49
C PHE A 278 0.55 -1.93 4.67
N ALA A 279 -0.09 -2.72 3.80
CA ALA A 279 -1.54 -2.93 3.82
C ALA A 279 -2.01 -3.96 4.85
N ASN A 280 -1.14 -4.79 5.41
CA ASN A 280 -1.50 -5.75 6.45
C ASN A 280 -1.45 -5.18 7.88
N ILE A 281 -0.94 -3.98 8.07
CA ILE A 281 -0.81 -3.30 9.38
C ILE A 281 -1.18 -1.82 9.35
N ALA A 282 -1.28 -1.21 8.18
CA ALA A 282 -1.71 0.17 7.94
C ALA A 282 -2.67 0.20 6.74
N HIS A 283 -2.99 1.38 6.21
CA HIS A 283 -3.98 1.51 5.14
C HIS A 283 -3.49 1.09 3.74
N GLY A 284 -2.17 0.90 3.54
CA GLY A 284 -1.62 0.23 2.36
C GLY A 284 -1.77 0.94 1.02
N CYS A 285 -1.88 2.27 1.03
CA CYS A 285 -2.08 3.09 -0.17
C CYS A 285 -1.04 4.21 -0.22
N ASN A 286 -0.75 4.73 -1.41
CA ASN A 286 0.06 5.93 -1.57
C ASN A 286 -0.61 7.16 -0.91
N SER A 287 0.09 8.29 -0.87
CA SER A 287 -0.39 9.47 -0.16
C SER A 287 -1.67 10.07 -0.75
N VAL A 288 -2.46 10.72 0.10
CA VAL A 288 -3.61 11.55 -0.28
C VAL A 288 -3.14 12.68 -1.20
N ILE A 289 -2.04 13.34 -0.85
CA ILE A 289 -1.49 14.46 -1.64
C ILE A 289 -1.17 14.02 -3.06
N ALA A 290 -0.47 12.89 -3.26
CA ALA A 290 -0.14 12.40 -4.59
C ALA A 290 -1.40 12.02 -5.40
N THR A 291 -2.39 11.37 -4.79
CA THR A 291 -3.63 10.99 -5.47
C THR A 291 -4.44 12.23 -5.87
N LYS A 292 -4.61 13.21 -4.97
CA LYS A 292 -5.33 14.45 -5.27
C LYS A 292 -4.58 15.32 -6.28
N MET A 293 -3.26 15.42 -6.17
CA MET A 293 -2.44 16.15 -7.15
C MET A 293 -2.53 15.51 -8.53
N ALA A 294 -2.47 14.19 -8.63
CA ALA A 294 -2.68 13.47 -9.89
C ALA A 294 -4.08 13.74 -10.47
N ALA A 295 -5.12 13.79 -9.62
CA ALA A 295 -6.48 14.11 -10.05
C ALA A 295 -6.61 15.56 -10.57
N LYS A 296 -5.87 16.51 -9.98
CA LYS A 296 -5.82 17.89 -10.50
C LYS A 296 -5.04 18.01 -11.81
N LEU A 297 -4.02 17.20 -12.02
CA LEU A 297 -3.14 17.28 -13.18
C LEU A 297 -3.67 16.50 -14.39
N GLY A 298 -4.33 15.35 -14.18
CA GLY A 298 -4.82 14.46 -15.24
C GLY A 298 -6.34 14.34 -15.30
N ASP A 299 -6.83 13.69 -16.36
CA ASP A 299 -8.24 13.33 -16.50
C ASP A 299 -8.55 11.97 -15.84
N TYR A 300 -7.53 11.13 -15.74
CA TYR A 300 -7.60 9.80 -15.12
C TYR A 300 -6.41 9.57 -14.20
N VAL A 301 -6.69 9.09 -13.00
CA VAL A 301 -5.67 8.64 -12.04
C VAL A 301 -5.79 7.14 -11.89
N VAL A 302 -4.73 6.42 -12.21
CA VAL A 302 -4.63 4.97 -11.93
C VAL A 302 -3.79 4.78 -10.69
N THR A 303 -4.43 4.32 -9.62
CA THR A 303 -3.76 4.09 -8.32
C THR A 303 -3.98 2.67 -7.84
N GLU A 304 -3.14 2.20 -6.92
CA GLU A 304 -3.26 0.85 -6.38
C GLU A 304 -3.43 0.83 -4.87
N ALA A 305 -4.03 -0.25 -4.37
CA ALA A 305 -4.03 -0.60 -2.95
C ALA A 305 -3.27 -1.91 -2.71
N GLY A 306 -2.59 -2.02 -1.58
CA GLY A 306 -1.74 -3.18 -1.27
C GLY A 306 -2.50 -4.48 -1.09
N PHE A 307 -1.96 -5.59 -1.55
CA PHE A 307 -2.54 -6.94 -1.46
C PHE A 307 -3.90 -7.06 -2.17
N GLY A 308 -4.83 -7.82 -1.61
CA GLY A 308 -6.14 -8.07 -2.17
C GLY A 308 -7.20 -7.04 -1.79
N ALA A 309 -8.39 -7.17 -2.39
CA ALA A 309 -9.50 -6.26 -2.11
C ALA A 309 -9.98 -6.37 -0.66
N ASP A 310 -9.74 -7.48 -0.01
CA ASP A 310 -10.04 -7.73 1.41
C ASP A 310 -9.16 -6.93 2.39
N LEU A 311 -8.02 -6.41 1.94
CA LEU A 311 -7.10 -5.61 2.76
C LEU A 311 -6.90 -4.22 2.21
N GLY A 312 -6.18 -4.09 1.09
CA GLY A 312 -5.80 -2.78 0.59
C GLY A 312 -6.97 -1.97 0.06
N ALA A 313 -7.85 -2.56 -0.76
CA ALA A 313 -9.00 -1.83 -1.29
C ALA A 313 -10.02 -1.52 -0.19
N GLU A 314 -10.27 -2.44 0.73
CA GLU A 314 -11.11 -2.17 1.91
C GLU A 314 -10.63 -0.92 2.65
N LYS A 315 -9.33 -0.82 2.95
CA LYS A 315 -8.75 0.32 3.67
C LYS A 315 -8.65 1.58 2.82
N PHE A 316 -8.43 1.44 1.52
CA PHE A 316 -8.55 2.58 0.61
C PHE A 316 -9.95 3.20 0.71
N LEU A 317 -10.98 2.37 0.67
CA LEU A 317 -12.38 2.79 0.65
C LEU A 317 -12.86 3.26 2.03
N ASN A 318 -12.63 2.50 3.09
CA ASN A 318 -13.08 2.84 4.45
C ASN A 318 -12.24 3.90 5.16
N ILE A 319 -10.96 4.05 4.82
CA ILE A 319 -10.05 4.99 5.50
C ILE A 319 -9.64 6.13 4.58
N LYS A 320 -8.85 5.87 3.53
CA LYS A 320 -8.28 6.92 2.69
C LYS A 320 -9.34 7.72 1.93
N ALA A 321 -10.26 7.06 1.25
CA ALA A 321 -11.31 7.68 0.46
C ALA A 321 -12.26 8.50 1.35
N ARG A 322 -12.64 7.93 2.50
CA ARG A 322 -13.45 8.63 3.51
C ARG A 322 -12.77 9.91 4.03
N MET A 323 -11.48 9.81 4.44
CA MET A 323 -10.76 10.94 5.03
C MET A 323 -10.42 12.04 4.04
N ALA A 324 -10.18 11.67 2.79
CA ALA A 324 -9.72 12.58 1.75
C ALA A 324 -10.83 13.03 0.80
N ASP A 325 -12.06 12.59 1.02
CA ASP A 325 -13.20 12.85 0.11
C ASP A 325 -12.83 12.49 -1.35
N ILE A 326 -12.32 11.25 -1.52
CA ILE A 326 -12.01 10.68 -2.84
C ILE A 326 -13.12 9.71 -3.21
N LYS A 327 -13.77 9.92 -4.37
CA LYS A 327 -14.77 9.01 -4.92
C LYS A 327 -14.13 8.19 -6.04
N PRO A 328 -13.82 6.90 -5.84
CA PRO A 328 -13.36 6.05 -6.94
C PRO A 328 -14.48 5.88 -7.98
N GLU A 329 -14.16 6.07 -9.25
CA GLU A 329 -15.11 5.89 -10.34
C GLU A 329 -15.27 4.41 -10.72
N THR A 330 -14.18 3.64 -10.62
CA THR A 330 -14.19 2.20 -10.87
C THR A 330 -13.06 1.50 -10.14
N VAL A 331 -13.22 0.21 -9.93
CA VAL A 331 -12.21 -0.68 -9.34
C VAL A 331 -11.81 -1.75 -10.36
N VAL A 332 -10.52 -1.95 -10.54
CA VAL A 332 -9.96 -3.07 -11.33
C VAL A 332 -9.55 -4.17 -10.36
N ILE A 333 -10.11 -5.36 -10.52
CA ILE A 333 -9.77 -6.55 -9.73
C ILE A 333 -8.86 -7.43 -10.58
N VAL A 334 -7.58 -7.45 -10.26
CA VAL A 334 -6.59 -8.28 -10.97
C VAL A 334 -6.69 -9.73 -10.50
N ALA A 335 -6.85 -10.64 -11.43
CA ALA A 335 -6.80 -12.07 -11.20
C ALA A 335 -5.82 -12.74 -12.17
N THR A 336 -5.16 -13.81 -11.74
CA THR A 336 -4.30 -14.64 -12.59
C THR A 336 -4.72 -16.09 -12.52
N ILE A 337 -4.58 -16.81 -13.61
CA ILE A 337 -4.85 -18.26 -13.68
C ILE A 337 -4.07 -18.99 -12.58
N ARG A 338 -2.79 -18.64 -12.41
CA ARG A 338 -1.90 -19.26 -11.42
C ARG A 338 -2.38 -19.06 -9.98
N ALA A 339 -2.78 -17.84 -9.64
CA ALA A 339 -3.28 -17.54 -8.29
C ALA A 339 -4.62 -18.24 -8.02
N LEU A 340 -5.54 -18.25 -8.99
CA LEU A 340 -6.80 -18.95 -8.86
C LEU A 340 -6.59 -20.46 -8.68
N LYS A 341 -5.73 -21.10 -9.49
CA LYS A 341 -5.40 -22.53 -9.29
C LYS A 341 -4.81 -22.82 -7.90
N MET A 342 -3.97 -21.91 -7.40
CA MET A 342 -3.42 -22.07 -6.06
C MET A 342 -4.49 -21.94 -4.97
N HIS A 343 -5.46 -21.02 -5.13
CA HIS A 343 -6.63 -20.93 -4.27
C HIS A 343 -7.53 -22.17 -4.37
N GLY A 344 -7.55 -22.85 -5.52
CA GLY A 344 -8.19 -24.15 -5.73
C GLY A 344 -7.37 -25.37 -5.30
N GLY A 345 -6.23 -25.14 -4.59
CA GLY A 345 -5.45 -26.21 -3.96
C GLY A 345 -4.26 -26.75 -4.76
N VAL A 346 -3.92 -26.16 -5.92
CA VAL A 346 -2.73 -26.58 -6.69
C VAL A 346 -1.46 -26.05 -6.00
N PRO A 347 -0.46 -26.89 -5.70
CA PRO A 347 0.81 -26.47 -5.13
C PRO A 347 1.63 -25.65 -6.15
N LYS A 348 2.49 -24.75 -5.64
CA LYS A 348 3.26 -23.79 -6.44
C LYS A 348 4.06 -24.45 -7.58
N GLU A 349 4.63 -25.63 -7.33
CA GLU A 349 5.49 -26.36 -8.25
C GLU A 349 4.74 -26.88 -9.49
N ARG A 350 3.40 -27.01 -9.40
CA ARG A 350 2.54 -27.55 -10.45
C ARG A 350 1.66 -26.51 -11.14
N LEU A 351 1.84 -25.23 -10.88
CA LEU A 351 1.01 -24.14 -11.44
C LEU A 351 1.12 -23.99 -12.96
N ASN A 352 2.16 -24.56 -13.60
CA ASN A 352 2.31 -24.57 -15.06
C ASN A 352 1.57 -25.72 -15.74
N GLU A 353 1.02 -26.67 -14.98
CA GLU A 353 0.17 -27.75 -15.51
C GLU A 353 -1.26 -27.24 -15.64
N GLU A 354 -1.93 -27.57 -16.76
CA GLU A 354 -3.35 -27.23 -16.93
C GLU A 354 -4.21 -27.95 -15.87
N ASN A 355 -5.07 -27.19 -15.18
CA ASN A 355 -6.00 -27.74 -14.21
C ASN A 355 -7.26 -26.87 -14.10
N ILE A 356 -8.23 -27.16 -14.95
CA ILE A 356 -9.50 -26.40 -15.02
C ILE A 356 -10.33 -26.60 -13.75
N GLU A 357 -10.37 -27.80 -13.19
CA GLU A 357 -11.14 -28.10 -11.97
C GLU A 357 -10.65 -27.25 -10.77
N ALA A 358 -9.34 -27.18 -10.57
CA ALA A 358 -8.77 -26.33 -9.53
C ALA A 358 -8.97 -24.84 -9.83
N LEU A 359 -8.91 -24.42 -11.09
CA LEU A 359 -9.23 -23.06 -11.48
C LEU A 359 -10.67 -22.70 -11.08
N GLU A 360 -11.65 -23.55 -11.41
CA GLU A 360 -13.07 -23.34 -11.08
C GLU A 360 -13.28 -23.25 -9.56
N ALA A 361 -12.65 -24.14 -8.79
CA ALA A 361 -12.67 -24.06 -7.32
C ALA A 361 -12.06 -22.74 -6.79
N GLY A 362 -10.99 -22.25 -7.40
CA GLY A 362 -10.34 -21.00 -7.01
C GLY A 362 -11.09 -19.74 -7.40
N ILE A 363 -11.96 -19.79 -8.40
CA ILE A 363 -12.82 -18.68 -8.83
C ILE A 363 -13.72 -18.18 -7.70
N GLU A 364 -14.09 -19.00 -6.73
CA GLU A 364 -14.84 -18.57 -5.55
C GLU A 364 -14.12 -17.45 -4.76
N ASN A 365 -12.78 -17.44 -4.75
CA ASN A 365 -12.02 -16.34 -4.15
C ASN A 365 -12.22 -15.03 -4.94
N LEU A 366 -12.17 -15.07 -6.27
CA LEU A 366 -12.47 -13.91 -7.12
C LEU A 366 -13.91 -13.43 -6.91
N GLU A 367 -14.89 -14.33 -6.87
CA GLU A 367 -16.29 -14.00 -6.64
C GLU A 367 -16.47 -13.24 -5.31
N LYS A 368 -15.79 -13.66 -4.24
CA LYS A 368 -15.85 -12.95 -2.96
C LYS A 368 -15.24 -11.56 -3.02
N HIS A 369 -14.16 -11.35 -3.77
CA HIS A 369 -13.58 -10.01 -3.99
C HIS A 369 -14.49 -9.11 -4.82
N ILE A 370 -15.22 -9.66 -5.79
CA ILE A 370 -16.26 -8.95 -6.55
C ILE A 370 -17.39 -8.49 -5.61
N GLU A 371 -17.93 -9.40 -4.80
CA GLU A 371 -18.95 -9.08 -3.80
C GLU A 371 -18.50 -7.96 -2.85
N THR A 372 -17.23 -7.99 -2.45
CA THR A 372 -16.65 -6.96 -1.59
C THR A 372 -16.70 -5.58 -2.25
N ILE A 373 -16.29 -5.45 -3.50
CA ILE A 373 -16.34 -4.15 -4.21
C ILE A 373 -17.78 -3.71 -4.47
N GLN A 374 -18.68 -4.65 -4.80
CA GLN A 374 -20.11 -4.35 -4.97
C GLN A 374 -20.74 -3.79 -3.69
N ALA A 375 -20.33 -4.30 -2.51
CA ALA A 375 -20.83 -3.81 -1.22
C ALA A 375 -20.46 -2.34 -0.94
N PHE A 376 -19.39 -1.82 -1.56
CA PHE A 376 -19.03 -0.41 -1.51
C PHE A 376 -19.76 0.45 -2.56
N GLY A 377 -20.56 -0.16 -3.45
CA GLY A 377 -21.29 0.55 -4.50
C GLY A 377 -20.42 1.10 -5.64
N VAL A 378 -19.21 0.57 -5.84
CA VAL A 378 -18.30 1.02 -6.89
C VAL A 378 -18.36 0.06 -8.08
N PRO A 379 -18.52 0.57 -9.34
CA PRO A 379 -18.38 -0.23 -10.54
C PRO A 379 -17.00 -0.89 -10.62
N TYR A 380 -16.92 -2.07 -11.24
CA TYR A 380 -15.66 -2.82 -11.31
C TYR A 380 -15.46 -3.49 -12.67
N VAL A 381 -14.20 -3.82 -12.96
CA VAL A 381 -13.78 -4.66 -14.09
C VAL A 381 -12.77 -5.68 -13.59
N VAL A 382 -12.93 -6.95 -13.96
CA VAL A 382 -11.94 -7.99 -13.71
C VAL A 382 -10.87 -7.92 -14.80
N ALA A 383 -9.60 -7.77 -14.39
CA ALA A 383 -8.45 -7.84 -15.28
C ALA A 383 -7.81 -9.24 -15.16
N VAL A 384 -7.96 -10.05 -16.19
CA VAL A 384 -7.25 -11.33 -16.29
C VAL A 384 -5.84 -11.05 -16.78
N ASN A 385 -4.89 -11.02 -15.83
CA ASN A 385 -3.48 -10.78 -16.13
C ASN A 385 -2.82 -12.09 -16.59
N ARG A 386 -2.69 -12.25 -17.90
CA ARG A 386 -2.20 -13.45 -18.54
C ARG A 386 -0.70 -13.58 -18.47
N PHE A 387 -0.24 -14.76 -18.07
CA PHE A 387 1.16 -15.18 -18.19
C PHE A 387 1.37 -16.06 -19.43
N VAL A 388 2.58 -16.04 -19.98
CA VAL A 388 2.95 -16.84 -21.17
C VAL A 388 2.74 -18.35 -20.95
N THR A 389 2.75 -18.80 -19.70
CA THR A 389 2.55 -20.21 -19.31
C THR A 389 1.08 -20.61 -19.14
N ASP A 390 0.15 -19.66 -19.18
CA ASP A 390 -1.27 -19.95 -19.00
C ASP A 390 -1.83 -20.68 -20.22
N SER A 391 -2.56 -21.77 -20.00
CA SER A 391 -3.16 -22.54 -21.08
C SER A 391 -4.35 -21.77 -21.68
N LYS A 392 -4.63 -22.02 -22.97
CA LYS A 392 -5.76 -21.42 -23.65
C LYS A 392 -7.09 -21.87 -23.02
N GLY A 393 -7.19 -23.15 -22.64
CA GLY A 393 -8.39 -23.71 -22.02
C GLY A 393 -8.72 -23.06 -20.67
N GLU A 394 -7.71 -22.81 -19.84
CA GLU A 394 -7.89 -22.15 -18.53
C GLU A 394 -8.34 -20.69 -18.69
N VAL A 395 -7.72 -19.95 -19.62
CA VAL A 395 -8.14 -18.56 -19.92
C VAL A 395 -9.58 -18.53 -20.42
N GLU A 396 -9.94 -19.41 -21.37
CA GLU A 396 -11.31 -19.52 -21.89
C GLU A 396 -12.31 -19.89 -20.80
N ALA A 397 -11.97 -20.82 -19.89
CA ALA A 397 -12.83 -21.21 -18.78
C ALA A 397 -13.15 -20.02 -17.85
N LEU A 398 -12.13 -19.21 -17.47
CA LEU A 398 -12.33 -18.02 -16.64
C LEU A 398 -13.16 -16.96 -17.38
N MET A 399 -12.88 -16.69 -18.64
CA MET A 399 -13.62 -15.71 -19.45
C MET A 399 -15.10 -16.15 -19.61
N ASN A 400 -15.36 -17.43 -19.82
CA ASN A 400 -16.71 -17.99 -19.92
C ASN A 400 -17.48 -17.88 -18.60
N TRP A 401 -16.80 -18.13 -17.46
CA TRP A 401 -17.40 -17.93 -16.15
C TRP A 401 -17.81 -16.46 -15.94
N CYS A 402 -16.91 -15.52 -16.25
CA CYS A 402 -17.22 -14.09 -16.17
C CYS A 402 -18.43 -13.73 -17.04
N ALA A 403 -18.47 -14.21 -18.28
CA ALA A 403 -19.59 -13.98 -19.20
C ALA A 403 -20.90 -14.56 -18.65
N SER A 404 -20.90 -15.77 -18.10
CA SER A 404 -22.08 -16.43 -17.51
C SER A 404 -22.67 -15.69 -16.30
N LYS A 405 -21.84 -14.94 -15.59
CA LYS A 405 -22.21 -14.12 -14.42
C LYS A 405 -22.43 -12.64 -14.75
N ASN A 406 -22.32 -12.24 -16.03
CA ASN A 406 -22.32 -10.84 -16.45
C ASN A 406 -21.27 -9.97 -15.74
N VAL A 407 -20.10 -10.54 -15.44
CA VAL A 407 -18.97 -9.85 -14.84
C VAL A 407 -18.18 -9.13 -15.94
N PRO A 408 -18.03 -7.79 -15.89
CA PRO A 408 -17.17 -7.06 -16.81
C PRO A 408 -15.73 -7.54 -16.69
N VAL A 409 -15.16 -8.02 -17.81
CA VAL A 409 -13.83 -8.64 -17.81
C VAL A 409 -13.04 -8.24 -19.05
N ALA A 410 -11.73 -8.10 -18.92
CA ALA A 410 -10.80 -7.96 -20.02
C ALA A 410 -9.51 -8.73 -19.76
N LEU A 411 -8.96 -9.30 -20.84
CA LEU A 411 -7.63 -9.90 -20.83
C LEU A 411 -6.57 -8.78 -20.88
N THR A 412 -5.46 -8.95 -20.17
CA THR A 412 -4.33 -8.02 -20.22
C THR A 412 -3.00 -8.74 -20.33
N GLU A 413 -2.11 -8.23 -21.16
CA GLU A 413 -0.78 -8.76 -21.48
C GLU A 413 0.29 -7.66 -21.30
N VAL A 414 0.08 -6.78 -20.32
CA VAL A 414 0.90 -5.56 -20.16
C VAL A 414 2.35 -5.83 -19.80
N TRP A 415 2.66 -6.98 -19.19
CA TRP A 415 4.04 -7.34 -18.88
C TRP A 415 4.86 -7.48 -20.18
N GLU A 416 4.30 -8.16 -21.17
CA GLU A 416 4.98 -8.43 -22.45
C GLU A 416 4.87 -7.28 -23.45
N LYS A 417 3.74 -6.56 -23.47
CA LYS A 417 3.37 -5.60 -24.54
C LYS A 417 3.23 -4.15 -24.06
N GLY A 418 3.51 -3.87 -22.77
CA GLY A 418 3.31 -2.53 -22.23
C GLY A 418 1.87 -2.04 -22.36
N GLY A 419 1.68 -0.76 -22.68
CA GLY A 419 0.36 -0.16 -22.85
C GLY A 419 -0.49 -0.80 -23.92
N GLU A 420 0.10 -1.33 -25.00
CA GLU A 420 -0.65 -2.05 -26.05
C GLU A 420 -1.39 -3.26 -25.47
N GLY A 421 -0.73 -4.02 -24.60
CA GLY A 421 -1.32 -5.17 -23.91
C GLY A 421 -2.45 -4.81 -22.93
N GLY A 422 -2.64 -3.54 -22.62
CA GLY A 422 -3.67 -3.03 -21.71
C GLY A 422 -4.85 -2.35 -22.40
N VAL A 423 -4.83 -2.17 -23.73
CA VAL A 423 -5.85 -1.40 -24.47
C VAL A 423 -7.26 -1.97 -24.26
N MET A 424 -7.44 -3.28 -24.38
CA MET A 424 -8.75 -3.92 -24.15
C MET A 424 -9.28 -3.67 -22.73
N LEU A 425 -8.39 -3.68 -21.73
CA LEU A 425 -8.76 -3.37 -20.35
C LEU A 425 -9.16 -1.90 -20.21
N ALA A 426 -8.39 -0.99 -20.80
CA ALA A 426 -8.69 0.44 -20.78
C ALA A 426 -10.03 0.77 -21.44
N GLU A 427 -10.32 0.18 -22.59
CA GLU A 427 -11.60 0.34 -23.30
C GLU A 427 -12.77 -0.18 -22.45
N LYS A 428 -12.64 -1.38 -21.84
CA LYS A 428 -13.67 -1.95 -20.96
C LYS A 428 -13.92 -1.08 -19.73
N ILE A 429 -12.89 -0.49 -19.14
CA ILE A 429 -13.01 0.43 -18.01
C ILE A 429 -13.75 1.71 -18.43
N LEU A 430 -13.39 2.29 -19.57
CA LEU A 430 -14.07 3.47 -20.10
C LEU A 430 -15.54 3.20 -20.41
N GLU A 431 -15.87 2.02 -20.96
CA GLU A 431 -17.23 1.56 -21.19
C GLU A 431 -18.02 1.50 -19.88
N VAL A 432 -17.53 0.77 -18.88
CA VAL A 432 -18.18 0.61 -17.56
C VAL A 432 -18.39 1.95 -16.87
N MET A 433 -17.40 2.86 -16.89
CA MET A 433 -17.53 4.20 -16.31
C MET A 433 -18.53 5.11 -17.05
N ASN A 434 -18.81 4.85 -18.33
CA ASN A 434 -19.83 5.59 -19.09
C ASN A 434 -21.24 5.03 -18.85
N GLU A 435 -21.36 3.73 -18.58
CA GLU A 435 -22.64 3.05 -18.37
C GLU A 435 -23.14 3.11 -16.94
N THR A 436 -22.21 3.14 -15.95
CA THR A 436 -22.56 3.00 -14.54
C THR A 436 -21.82 4.05 -13.71
N GLU A 437 -22.58 4.92 -13.05
CA GLU A 437 -22.02 5.88 -12.10
C GLU A 437 -21.68 5.20 -10.76
N SER A 438 -20.53 5.53 -10.18
CA SER A 438 -20.13 5.06 -8.86
C SER A 438 -21.09 5.59 -7.79
N GLN A 439 -21.62 4.67 -6.98
CA GLN A 439 -22.43 4.97 -5.79
C GLN A 439 -21.62 4.69 -4.52
N PHE A 440 -20.34 5.04 -4.55
CA PHE A 440 -19.41 4.77 -3.45
C PHE A 440 -19.94 5.21 -2.10
N SER A 441 -19.92 4.28 -1.15
CA SER A 441 -20.19 4.52 0.25
C SER A 441 -19.30 3.63 1.12
N PRO A 442 -18.70 4.14 2.21
CA PRO A 442 -18.01 3.31 3.19
C PRO A 442 -18.96 2.30 3.84
N LEU A 443 -18.44 1.15 4.29
CA LEU A 443 -19.26 0.04 4.81
C LEU A 443 -19.95 0.33 6.14
N TYR A 444 -19.49 1.30 6.90
CA TYR A 444 -20.03 1.63 8.21
C TYR A 444 -19.96 3.13 8.50
N ASP A 445 -20.84 3.59 9.37
CA ASP A 445 -20.75 4.94 9.94
C ASP A 445 -19.68 4.96 11.04
N VAL A 446 -18.91 6.04 11.12
CA VAL A 446 -17.87 6.19 12.16
C VAL A 446 -18.45 6.32 13.56
N SER A 447 -19.73 6.70 13.70
CA SER A 447 -20.45 6.76 14.97
C SER A 447 -20.88 5.40 15.52
N ALA A 448 -20.80 4.33 14.71
CA ALA A 448 -21.04 2.97 15.19
C ALA A 448 -19.99 2.56 16.23
N SER A 449 -20.31 1.66 17.14
CA SER A 449 -19.35 1.15 18.14
C SER A 449 -18.17 0.44 17.48
N ILE A 450 -17.05 0.35 18.20
CA ILE A 450 -15.84 -0.34 17.70
C ILE A 450 -16.17 -1.80 17.29
N PRO A 451 -16.90 -2.60 18.10
CA PRO A 451 -17.30 -3.95 17.69
C PRO A 451 -18.13 -3.98 16.41
N GLU A 452 -19.13 -3.11 16.27
CA GLU A 452 -19.98 -3.06 15.07
C GLU A 452 -19.19 -2.76 13.80
N LYS A 453 -18.22 -1.84 13.86
CA LYS A 453 -17.33 -1.54 12.71
C LYS A 453 -16.49 -2.75 12.32
N VAL A 454 -15.88 -3.43 13.31
CA VAL A 454 -15.09 -4.64 13.08
C VAL A 454 -15.94 -5.75 12.49
N GLU A 455 -17.18 -5.94 13.02
CA GLU A 455 -18.12 -6.94 12.49
C GLU A 455 -18.58 -6.63 11.07
N ALA A 456 -18.83 -5.36 10.76
CA ALA A 456 -19.20 -4.94 9.40
C ALA A 456 -18.11 -5.34 8.38
N ILE A 457 -16.85 -5.11 8.70
CA ILE A 457 -15.72 -5.53 7.86
C ILE A 457 -15.65 -7.06 7.80
N ALA A 458 -15.65 -7.75 8.94
CA ALA A 458 -15.47 -9.19 9.01
C ALA A 458 -16.57 -9.96 8.24
N LYS A 459 -17.82 -9.56 8.38
CA LYS A 459 -18.95 -10.20 7.70
C LYS A 459 -19.00 -9.87 6.21
N THR A 460 -18.90 -8.59 5.87
CA THR A 460 -19.07 -8.13 4.48
C THR A 460 -17.85 -8.43 3.62
N VAL A 461 -16.65 -8.18 4.11
CA VAL A 461 -15.42 -8.30 3.33
C VAL A 461 -14.84 -9.71 3.39
N TYR A 462 -14.77 -10.30 4.59
CA TYR A 462 -14.13 -11.61 4.77
C TYR A 462 -15.09 -12.79 4.64
N GLY A 463 -16.39 -12.56 4.78
CA GLY A 463 -17.40 -13.63 4.81
C GLY A 463 -17.41 -14.40 6.13
N ALA A 464 -16.87 -13.83 7.20
CA ALA A 464 -16.89 -14.43 8.53
C ALA A 464 -18.29 -14.44 9.13
N GLN A 465 -18.59 -15.43 9.98
CA GLN A 465 -19.86 -15.49 10.72
C GLN A 465 -19.95 -14.45 11.84
N GLY A 466 -18.81 -13.97 12.33
CA GLY A 466 -18.74 -12.98 13.40
C GLY A 466 -17.29 -12.73 13.85
N VAL A 467 -17.17 -12.04 14.97
CA VAL A 467 -15.87 -11.65 15.56
C VAL A 467 -15.83 -12.07 17.03
N ASP A 468 -14.73 -12.67 17.43
CA ASP A 468 -14.42 -12.93 18.82
C ASP A 468 -13.35 -11.92 19.29
N PHE A 469 -13.58 -11.30 20.46
CA PHE A 469 -12.64 -10.35 21.04
C PHE A 469 -11.95 -10.98 22.26
N ALA A 470 -10.60 -11.00 22.25
CA ALA A 470 -9.84 -11.46 23.40
C ALA A 470 -10.04 -10.52 24.61
N PRO A 471 -9.82 -10.99 25.85
CA PRO A 471 -10.00 -10.16 27.05
C PRO A 471 -9.20 -8.85 27.03
N LYS A 472 -8.02 -8.83 26.42
CA LYS A 472 -7.20 -7.62 26.24
C LYS A 472 -7.91 -6.63 25.30
N ALA A 473 -8.43 -7.11 24.17
CA ALA A 473 -9.15 -6.28 23.22
C ALA A 473 -10.41 -5.64 23.84
N LEU A 474 -11.18 -6.40 24.62
CA LEU A 474 -12.36 -5.87 25.32
C LEU A 474 -12.02 -4.74 26.29
N LYS A 475 -10.93 -4.89 27.07
CA LYS A 475 -10.46 -3.82 27.95
C LYS A 475 -10.02 -2.58 27.18
N GLN A 476 -9.38 -2.76 26.04
CA GLN A 476 -8.94 -1.66 25.20
C GLN A 476 -10.12 -0.92 24.56
N ILE A 477 -11.18 -1.63 24.14
CA ILE A 477 -12.41 -1.01 23.63
C ILE A 477 -12.99 -0.08 24.70
N GLN A 478 -13.16 -0.54 25.95
CA GLN A 478 -13.66 0.30 27.05
C GLN A 478 -12.76 1.53 27.28
N GLN A 479 -11.44 1.35 27.23
CA GLN A 479 -10.48 2.46 27.38
C GLN A 479 -10.61 3.46 26.25
N PHE A 480 -10.78 3.02 25.00
CA PHE A 480 -10.90 3.89 23.83
C PHE A 480 -12.23 4.66 23.84
N GLU A 481 -13.32 4.01 24.25
CA GLU A 481 -14.62 4.68 24.46
C GLU A 481 -14.51 5.77 25.55
N ALA A 482 -13.85 5.47 26.67
CA ALA A 482 -13.63 6.44 27.74
C ALA A 482 -12.75 7.63 27.30
N ASN A 483 -11.84 7.42 26.34
CA ASN A 483 -10.99 8.47 25.76
C ASN A 483 -11.66 9.20 24.59
N GLY A 484 -12.87 8.79 24.16
CA GLY A 484 -13.58 9.38 23.02
C GLY A 484 -12.96 9.03 21.66
N TRP A 485 -12.26 7.89 21.56
CA TRP A 485 -11.61 7.41 20.31
C TRP A 485 -12.48 6.45 19.50
N ASP A 486 -13.66 6.14 20.00
CA ASP A 486 -14.61 5.22 19.38
C ASP A 486 -15.17 5.69 18.03
N HIS A 487 -15.09 7.00 17.73
CA HIS A 487 -15.46 7.57 16.42
C HIS A 487 -14.45 7.33 15.30
N LEU A 488 -13.28 6.73 15.59
CA LEU A 488 -12.26 6.48 14.59
C LEU A 488 -12.59 5.25 13.71
N PRO A 489 -12.25 5.25 12.41
CA PRO A 489 -12.37 4.05 11.57
C PRO A 489 -11.41 2.95 12.02
N ILE A 490 -11.70 1.73 11.57
CA ILE A 490 -10.93 0.53 11.91
C ILE A 490 -9.98 0.16 10.77
N CYS A 491 -8.73 -0.09 11.11
CA CYS A 491 -7.72 -0.66 10.24
C CYS A 491 -7.48 -2.12 10.68
N MET A 492 -8.02 -3.08 9.93
CA MET A 492 -7.83 -4.50 10.23
C MET A 492 -6.41 -4.94 9.86
N ALA A 493 -5.64 -5.38 10.84
CA ALA A 493 -4.32 -5.98 10.65
C ALA A 493 -4.46 -7.51 10.62
N LYS A 494 -4.37 -8.11 9.44
CA LYS A 494 -4.68 -9.50 9.13
C LYS A 494 -3.65 -10.07 8.15
N THR A 495 -3.53 -11.40 8.09
CA THR A 495 -2.79 -12.06 7.01
C THR A 495 -3.35 -11.68 5.64
N GLN A 496 -2.46 -11.48 4.68
CA GLN A 496 -2.84 -11.17 3.30
C GLN A 496 -3.21 -12.40 2.46
N TYR A 497 -2.88 -13.60 2.93
CA TYR A 497 -2.97 -14.83 2.13
C TYR A 497 -4.33 -15.53 2.19
N SER A 498 -5.22 -15.08 3.05
CA SER A 498 -6.54 -15.68 3.24
C SER A 498 -7.58 -14.60 3.55
N LEU A 499 -8.84 -14.86 3.23
CA LEU A 499 -9.98 -14.06 3.71
C LEU A 499 -10.16 -14.21 5.23
N SER A 500 -9.72 -15.33 5.82
CA SER A 500 -9.70 -15.55 7.27
C SER A 500 -8.44 -14.96 7.92
N ASP A 501 -8.36 -14.99 9.24
CA ASP A 501 -7.14 -14.69 10.02
C ASP A 501 -6.17 -15.89 10.13
N ASP A 502 -6.55 -17.03 9.54
CA ASP A 502 -5.72 -18.23 9.36
C ASP A 502 -5.20 -18.28 7.90
N GLN A 503 -3.90 -18.08 7.71
CA GLN A 503 -3.28 -18.06 6.39
C GLN A 503 -3.32 -19.39 5.62
N THR A 504 -3.67 -20.48 6.29
CA THR A 504 -3.76 -21.83 5.67
C THR A 504 -5.09 -22.05 4.97
N LYS A 505 -6.11 -21.23 5.28
CA LYS A 505 -7.44 -21.31 4.68
C LYS A 505 -7.49 -20.55 3.36
N LEU A 506 -7.15 -21.22 2.27
CA LEU A 506 -7.16 -20.65 0.93
C LEU A 506 -8.58 -20.62 0.31
N GLY A 507 -8.71 -19.97 -0.85
CA GLY A 507 -9.96 -19.89 -1.58
C GLY A 507 -11.00 -19.01 -0.89
N ARG A 508 -12.21 -19.53 -0.73
CA ARG A 508 -13.33 -18.88 -0.03
C ARG A 508 -13.70 -19.69 1.22
N PRO A 509 -13.02 -19.49 2.35
CA PRO A 509 -13.34 -20.20 3.59
C PRO A 509 -14.74 -19.83 4.08
N THR A 510 -15.42 -20.82 4.68
CA THR A 510 -16.73 -20.70 5.32
C THR A 510 -16.64 -21.11 6.79
N ASP A 511 -17.68 -20.85 7.57
CA ASP A 511 -17.82 -21.30 8.95
C ASP A 511 -16.66 -20.93 9.87
N PHE A 512 -16.18 -19.68 9.75
CA PHE A 512 -15.10 -19.15 10.59
C PHE A 512 -15.51 -17.82 11.24
N LYS A 513 -14.80 -17.48 12.32
CA LYS A 513 -14.84 -16.17 12.95
C LYS A 513 -13.44 -15.54 12.90
N ILE A 514 -13.40 -14.21 12.92
CA ILE A 514 -12.17 -13.46 13.09
C ILE A 514 -11.92 -13.25 14.59
N THR A 515 -10.68 -13.44 15.04
CA THR A 515 -10.29 -13.19 16.43
C THR A 515 -9.45 -11.93 16.54
N VAL A 516 -10.00 -10.88 17.15
CA VAL A 516 -9.25 -9.66 17.49
C VAL A 516 -8.56 -9.86 18.84
N ARG A 517 -7.21 -9.90 18.83
CA ARG A 517 -6.41 -10.14 20.02
C ARG A 517 -6.18 -8.87 20.86
N GLU A 518 -5.93 -7.77 20.19
CA GLU A 518 -5.69 -6.46 20.78
C GLU A 518 -5.92 -5.35 19.75
N PHE A 519 -6.01 -4.12 20.25
CA PHE A 519 -6.01 -2.91 19.44
C PHE A 519 -4.75 -2.08 19.70
N ARG A 520 -4.37 -1.28 18.68
CA ARG A 520 -3.39 -0.20 18.82
C ARG A 520 -4.01 1.10 18.36
N PRO A 521 -3.95 2.16 19.17
CA PRO A 521 -4.40 3.47 18.72
C PRO A 521 -3.36 4.05 17.77
N SER A 522 -3.80 4.55 16.63
CA SER A 522 -3.01 5.27 15.64
C SER A 522 -3.68 6.64 15.44
N LEU A 523 -3.66 7.45 16.51
CA LEU A 523 -4.49 8.65 16.60
C LEU A 523 -4.05 9.74 15.62
N GLY A 524 -2.75 9.86 15.39
CA GLY A 524 -2.22 10.79 14.40
C GLY A 524 -2.63 10.38 12.98
N ALA A 525 -2.62 9.10 12.66
CA ALA A 525 -3.15 8.58 11.40
C ALA A 525 -4.68 8.67 11.33
N GLY A 526 -5.36 8.69 12.49
CA GLY A 526 -6.81 8.83 12.59
C GLY A 526 -7.57 7.52 12.42
N PHE A 527 -7.02 6.40 12.91
CA PHE A 527 -7.70 5.10 12.94
C PHE A 527 -7.26 4.22 14.12
N LEU A 528 -8.04 3.18 14.40
CA LEU A 528 -7.70 2.14 15.37
C LEU A 528 -7.26 0.88 14.63
N VAL A 529 -6.10 0.34 14.98
CA VAL A 529 -5.59 -0.90 14.38
C VAL A 529 -6.11 -2.10 15.17
N ALA A 530 -6.95 -2.93 14.56
CA ALA A 530 -7.43 -4.18 15.14
C ALA A 530 -6.50 -5.33 14.72
N LEU A 531 -5.76 -5.89 15.67
CA LEU A 531 -4.75 -6.92 15.43
C LEU A 531 -5.37 -8.31 15.54
N THR A 532 -5.36 -9.06 14.43
CA THR A 532 -5.76 -10.46 14.36
C THR A 532 -4.54 -11.35 14.13
N GLY A 533 -4.65 -12.64 14.39
CA GLY A 533 -3.58 -13.60 14.07
C GLY A 533 -2.17 -13.17 14.53
N SER A 534 -1.12 -13.68 13.88
CA SER A 534 0.28 -13.32 14.16
C SER A 534 0.80 -12.31 13.12
N ILE A 535 0.59 -11.03 13.39
CA ILE A 535 1.09 -9.96 12.53
C ILE A 535 2.45 -9.48 13.03
N MET A 536 3.44 -9.43 12.11
CA MET A 536 4.80 -8.96 12.41
C MET A 536 5.02 -7.60 11.76
N THR A 537 5.42 -6.63 12.59
CA THR A 537 5.79 -5.27 12.18
C THR A 537 7.28 -5.13 11.83
N MET A 538 8.07 -6.18 12.08
CA MET A 538 9.46 -6.32 11.65
C MET A 538 9.63 -7.66 10.95
N PRO A 539 9.59 -7.70 9.60
CA PRO A 539 9.85 -8.91 8.83
C PRO A 539 11.27 -9.43 9.05
N GLY A 540 11.49 -10.72 8.85
CA GLY A 540 12.81 -11.29 8.82
C GLY A 540 13.27 -11.59 7.40
N LEU A 541 14.56 -11.61 7.15
CA LEU A 541 15.11 -12.09 5.89
C LEU A 541 14.81 -13.59 5.71
N PRO A 542 14.49 -14.04 4.49
CA PRO A 542 14.30 -15.45 4.17
C PRO A 542 15.63 -16.20 4.20
N LYS A 543 15.59 -17.53 4.05
CA LYS A 543 16.80 -18.36 4.02
C LYS A 543 17.78 -17.97 2.90
N LYS A 544 17.25 -17.52 1.77
CA LYS A 544 18.01 -16.98 0.63
C LYS A 544 17.40 -15.61 0.28
N PRO A 545 17.89 -14.52 0.87
CA PRO A 545 17.41 -13.19 0.55
C PRO A 545 17.82 -12.75 -0.86
N ALA A 546 17.01 -11.92 -1.49
CA ALA A 546 17.27 -11.38 -2.82
C ALA A 546 18.61 -10.62 -2.89
N ALA A 547 19.01 -9.98 -1.79
CA ALA A 547 20.29 -9.28 -1.66
C ALA A 547 21.52 -10.13 -2.02
N LEU A 548 21.45 -11.46 -1.90
CA LEU A 548 22.57 -12.35 -2.26
C LEU A 548 22.77 -12.50 -3.79
N ASN A 549 21.81 -12.04 -4.59
CA ASN A 549 21.89 -12.04 -6.05
C ASN A 549 22.24 -10.66 -6.62
N MET A 550 22.25 -9.64 -5.76
CA MET A 550 22.50 -8.26 -6.17
C MET A 550 24.00 -8.00 -6.27
N ASP A 551 24.38 -7.26 -7.29
CA ASP A 551 25.76 -6.82 -7.54
C ASP A 551 25.76 -5.51 -8.32
N ILE A 552 26.93 -5.02 -8.64
CA ILE A 552 27.16 -3.80 -9.42
C ILE A 552 28.23 -4.09 -10.48
N ASP A 553 28.02 -3.62 -11.71
CA ASP A 553 29.02 -3.74 -12.77
C ASP A 553 30.11 -2.64 -12.66
N GLU A 554 31.11 -2.71 -13.53
CA GLU A 554 32.23 -1.74 -13.56
C GLU A 554 31.81 -0.30 -13.92
N ASN A 555 30.60 -0.10 -14.47
CA ASN A 555 30.04 1.19 -14.84
C ASN A 555 29.08 1.73 -13.76
N GLY A 556 28.86 0.97 -12.70
CA GLY A 556 27.95 1.35 -11.63
C GLY A 556 26.48 0.96 -11.87
N HIS A 557 26.18 0.14 -12.87
CA HIS A 557 24.82 -0.35 -13.09
C HIS A 557 24.51 -1.50 -12.14
N ALA A 558 23.31 -1.51 -11.61
CA ALA A 558 22.85 -2.58 -10.75
C ALA A 558 22.68 -3.91 -11.52
N LEU A 559 22.97 -5.00 -10.85
CA LEU A 559 22.78 -6.36 -11.33
C LEU A 559 21.89 -7.11 -10.31
N GLY A 560 21.01 -7.98 -10.79
CA GLY A 560 20.25 -8.90 -9.93
C GLY A 560 19.21 -8.25 -9.02
N ILE A 561 18.80 -7.03 -9.29
CA ILE A 561 17.65 -6.40 -8.62
C ILE A 561 16.36 -6.98 -9.23
N PHE A 562 15.98 -8.17 -9.14
CA PHE A 562 14.80 -8.91 -9.65
C PHE A 562 15.12 -9.88 -10.77
#